data_3db721fa1f7f9a1668df7b971edd35b7
#
_entry.id   3db721fa1f7f9a1668df7b971edd35b7
#
_cell.length_a   1.000
_cell.length_b   1.000
_cell.length_c   1.000
_cell.angle_alpha   90.00
_cell.angle_beta   90.00
_cell.angle_gamma   90.00
#
_symmetry.space_group_name_H-M   'P 1'
#
loop_
_entity.id
_entity.type
_entity.pdbx_description
1 polymer ?
#
loop_
_entity_poly.entity_id
_entity_poly.type
_entity_poly.pdbx_seq_one_letter_code
_entity_poly.pdbx_strand_id
1 'polypeptide(L)'
;MAKTIKQLVEQFNIKVKTDFIKEYQPLNPALKSMFWEFMSGKTHETTFPLLNFLQDLEKLNGKGITYQSPADSFDFKVVNEEYGKGVTIPFADFDRAAANENLMALNPFQKQIDVMTAAAREYPLKQAVQYIEAGAGSTKGITFDKQNLYDTTHAWADIAGSQSNIVAGSGADTIAKLHADLLTVISRFDTFTYPVTADGSNEDARQLNQDMMISDLGVLIPSELKGLFTKLASLDVIASTATSSETNLFKGLKFVSRKLADANDFYCFNTKEIAKGFAPVLISNEYPLEIRTPKPTDDAFKSGNELRYGLYRRHGLGYGAWWSTIKVTNT
;
A
#
# COMPACT_ATOMS: atom_id res chain seq x y z
N MET A 1 22.63 45.68 7.22
CA MET A 1 23.83 44.86 6.94
C MET A 1 23.48 43.83 5.91
N ALA A 2 24.14 43.81 4.78
CA ALA A 2 23.90 42.78 3.75
C ALA A 2 24.24 41.40 4.34
N LYS A 3 23.36 40.43 4.13
CA LYS A 3 23.56 39.04 4.59
C LYS A 3 24.65 38.39 3.73
N THR A 4 25.53 37.65 4.36
CA THR A 4 26.51 36.85 3.62
C THR A 4 25.80 35.67 2.95
N ILE A 5 26.34 35.19 1.82
CA ILE A 5 25.80 34.01 1.09
C ILE A 5 25.65 32.83 2.05
N LYS A 6 26.63 32.59 2.95
CA LYS A 6 26.55 31.55 3.97
C LYS A 6 25.32 31.67 4.85
N GLN A 7 24.99 32.87 5.33
CA GLN A 7 23.80 33.12 6.15
C GLN A 7 22.50 32.90 5.36
N LEU A 8 22.47 33.24 4.07
CA LEU A 8 21.32 32.98 3.21
C LEU A 8 21.12 31.49 2.95
N VAL A 9 22.18 30.73 2.69
CA VAL A 9 22.12 29.28 2.53
C VAL A 9 21.61 28.63 3.84
N GLU A 10 22.11 29.05 4.99
CA GLU A 10 21.64 28.55 6.29
C GLU A 10 20.15 28.84 6.51
N GLN A 11 19.68 30.05 6.19
CA GLN A 11 18.27 30.43 6.28
C GLN A 11 17.39 29.64 5.30
N PHE A 12 17.84 29.46 4.08
CA PHE A 12 17.14 28.65 3.09
C PHE A 12 17.08 27.18 3.53
N ASN A 13 18.17 26.62 4.06
CA ASN A 13 18.20 25.27 4.62
C ASN A 13 17.21 25.08 5.77
N ILE A 14 17.10 26.07 6.68
CA ILE A 14 16.12 26.05 7.78
C ILE A 14 14.70 26.06 7.20
N LYS A 15 14.41 26.92 6.23
CA LYS A 15 13.10 27.01 5.58
C LYS A 15 12.76 25.67 4.92
N VAL A 16 13.64 25.12 4.10
CA VAL A 16 13.45 23.82 3.42
C VAL A 16 13.16 22.71 4.41
N LYS A 17 13.94 22.61 5.50
CA LYS A 17 13.69 21.60 6.55
C LYS A 17 12.37 21.81 7.29
N THR A 18 12.00 23.06 7.55
CA THR A 18 10.75 23.39 8.24
C THR A 18 9.54 23.03 7.37
N ASP A 19 9.58 23.36 6.09
CA ASP A 19 8.52 23.06 5.14
C ASP A 19 8.44 21.54 4.89
N PHE A 20 9.59 20.84 4.80
CA PHE A 20 9.64 19.39 4.77
C PHE A 20 8.93 18.74 5.96
N ILE A 21 9.16 19.22 7.19
CA ILE A 21 8.50 18.69 8.40
C ILE A 21 7.01 18.99 8.40
N LYS A 22 6.59 20.20 8.02
CA LYS A 22 5.17 20.60 7.96
C LYS A 22 4.38 19.78 6.96
N GLU A 23 4.97 19.48 5.81
CA GLU A 23 4.32 18.69 4.77
C GLU A 23 4.35 17.18 5.04
N TYR A 24 5.02 16.72 6.11
CA TYR A 24 5.11 15.31 6.47
C TYR A 24 3.78 14.76 7.06
N GLN A 25 2.65 15.16 6.50
CA GLN A 25 1.36 14.57 6.87
C GLN A 25 1.08 13.29 6.05
N PRO A 26 0.46 12.27 6.65
CA PRO A 26 0.16 11.03 5.94
C PRO A 26 -0.80 11.29 4.78
N LEU A 27 -0.34 10.96 3.60
CA LEU A 27 -1.11 11.06 2.37
C LEU A 27 -2.17 9.97 2.32
N ASN A 28 -3.39 10.37 1.99
CA ASN A 28 -4.54 9.49 1.76
C ASN A 28 -4.66 8.30 2.72
N PRO A 29 -5.25 8.49 3.92
CA PRO A 29 -5.34 7.44 4.94
C PRO A 29 -6.13 6.21 4.46
N ALA A 30 -7.10 6.39 3.55
CA ALA A 30 -7.86 5.30 2.98
C ALA A 30 -6.98 4.40 2.08
N LEU A 31 -6.08 4.99 1.29
CA LEU A 31 -5.13 4.19 0.51
C LEU A 31 -4.11 3.50 1.43
N LYS A 32 -3.66 4.20 2.47
CA LYS A 32 -2.71 3.62 3.43
C LYS A 32 -3.28 2.41 4.16
N SER A 33 -4.59 2.40 4.45
CA SER A 33 -5.24 1.26 5.12
C SER A 33 -5.33 -0.02 4.28
N MET A 34 -5.02 0.05 2.97
CA MET A 34 -4.99 -1.10 2.05
C MET A 34 -3.62 -1.81 2.02
N PHE A 35 -2.62 -1.24 2.72
CA PHE A 35 -1.25 -1.76 2.75
C PHE A 35 -0.71 -1.74 4.17
N TRP A 36 0.28 -2.57 4.45
CA TRP A 36 0.96 -2.58 5.73
C TRP A 36 2.38 -2.01 5.58
N GLU A 37 2.61 -0.89 6.24
CA GLU A 37 3.90 -0.22 6.29
C GLU A 37 4.57 -0.49 7.64
N PHE A 38 5.78 -0.99 7.63
CA PHE A 38 6.56 -1.28 8.83
C PHE A 38 7.99 -0.75 8.70
N MET A 39 8.63 -0.54 9.85
CA MET A 39 10.07 -0.20 9.92
C MET A 39 10.86 -1.49 9.95
N SER A 40 11.69 -1.72 8.94
CA SER A 40 12.65 -2.82 8.96
C SER A 40 13.93 -2.43 9.69
N GLY A 41 14.66 -3.43 10.19
CA GLY A 41 16.05 -3.24 10.60
C GLY A 41 16.92 -2.81 9.41
N LYS A 42 18.16 -2.39 9.69
CA LYS A 42 19.15 -1.99 8.67
C LYS A 42 19.66 -3.20 7.88
N THR A 43 18.75 -3.93 7.25
CA THR A 43 19.04 -5.13 6.46
C THR A 43 18.58 -4.93 5.02
N HIS A 44 19.39 -5.38 4.06
CA HIS A 44 19.02 -5.34 2.65
C HIS A 44 17.76 -6.15 2.36
N GLU A 45 17.56 -7.21 3.10
CA GLU A 45 16.42 -8.13 2.97
C GLU A 45 15.76 -8.31 4.33
N THR A 46 14.44 -8.25 4.37
CA THR A 46 13.64 -8.54 5.57
C THR A 46 12.71 -9.70 5.27
N THR A 47 12.82 -10.74 6.07
CA THR A 47 11.97 -11.92 6.00
C THR A 47 11.01 -11.90 7.18
N PHE A 48 9.73 -12.11 6.92
CA PHE A 48 8.69 -12.24 7.95
C PHE A 48 8.20 -13.69 7.96
N PRO A 49 8.45 -14.41 9.04
CA PRO A 49 7.84 -15.73 9.18
C PRO A 49 6.34 -15.57 9.46
N LEU A 50 5.52 -16.19 8.64
CA LEU A 50 4.12 -16.44 8.96
C LEU A 50 4.08 -17.74 9.76
N LEU A 51 3.83 -17.65 11.07
CA LEU A 51 3.64 -18.82 11.89
C LEU A 51 2.36 -19.55 11.46
N ASN A 52 2.44 -20.87 11.32
CA ASN A 52 1.26 -21.69 11.11
C ASN A 52 0.23 -21.43 12.21
N PHE A 53 -1.04 -21.34 11.83
CA PHE A 53 -2.11 -21.25 12.82
C PHE A 53 -2.12 -22.51 13.68
N LEU A 54 -2.12 -22.31 14.99
CA LEU A 54 -2.23 -23.43 15.94
C LEU A 54 -3.60 -24.08 15.79
N GLN A 55 -3.66 -25.39 15.96
CA GLN A 55 -4.90 -26.13 16.01
C GLN A 55 -5.80 -25.63 17.16
N ASP A 56 -7.11 -25.83 17.02
CA ASP A 56 -8.06 -25.47 18.05
C ASP A 56 -7.86 -26.29 19.33
N LEU A 57 -8.44 -25.83 20.45
CA LEU A 57 -8.33 -26.50 21.73
C LEU A 57 -8.96 -27.90 21.68
N GLU A 58 -8.20 -28.90 22.04
CA GLU A 58 -8.70 -30.27 22.19
C GLU A 58 -9.33 -30.49 23.56
N LYS A 59 -10.41 -31.28 23.58
CA LYS A 59 -10.99 -31.74 24.84
C LYS A 59 -10.07 -32.76 25.52
N LEU A 60 -9.53 -32.39 26.66
CA LEU A 60 -8.47 -33.18 27.33
C LEU A 60 -8.86 -34.58 27.79
N ASN A 61 -10.14 -34.86 28.04
CA ASN A 61 -10.66 -36.19 28.43
C ASN A 61 -9.76 -36.95 29.43
N GLY A 62 -9.13 -36.24 30.35
CA GLY A 62 -8.17 -36.80 31.32
C GLY A 62 -6.75 -37.00 30.77
N LYS A 63 -6.45 -36.64 29.55
CA LYS A 63 -5.08 -36.57 28.97
C LYS A 63 -4.44 -35.23 29.29
N GLY A 64 -3.12 -35.21 29.39
CA GLY A 64 -2.36 -33.95 29.53
C GLY A 64 -2.47 -33.04 28.29
N ILE A 65 -2.09 -31.76 28.43
CA ILE A 65 -2.03 -30.79 27.31
C ILE A 65 -1.04 -31.29 26.26
N THR A 66 -1.47 -31.37 25.02
CA THR A 66 -0.60 -31.62 23.85
C THR A 66 0.09 -30.34 23.45
N TYR A 67 1.41 -30.32 23.53
CA TYR A 67 2.20 -29.17 23.08
C TYR A 67 2.61 -29.37 21.62
N GLN A 68 2.23 -28.45 20.77
CA GLN A 68 2.67 -28.42 19.38
C GLN A 68 3.78 -27.36 19.22
N SER A 69 4.85 -27.73 18.53
CA SER A 69 5.81 -26.73 18.05
C SER A 69 5.17 -25.98 16.87
N PRO A 70 5.34 -24.65 16.76
CA PRO A 70 4.99 -23.96 15.54
C PRO A 70 5.73 -24.65 14.39
N ALA A 71 4.98 -25.30 13.51
CA ALA A 71 5.56 -25.91 12.32
C ALA A 71 6.06 -24.83 11.35
N ASP A 72 6.85 -25.23 10.36
CA ASP A 72 7.54 -24.35 9.44
C ASP A 72 6.72 -23.14 8.97
N SER A 73 7.30 -21.98 9.16
CA SER A 73 6.71 -20.71 8.78
C SER A 73 6.82 -20.47 7.28
N PHE A 74 5.79 -19.89 6.70
CA PHE A 74 5.89 -19.30 5.37
C PHE A 74 6.62 -17.96 5.48
N ASP A 75 7.54 -17.70 4.56
CA ASP A 75 8.33 -16.49 4.61
C ASP A 75 7.84 -15.46 3.59
N PHE A 76 7.46 -14.28 4.08
CA PHE A 76 7.29 -13.11 3.24
C PHE A 76 8.64 -12.40 3.09
N LYS A 77 9.09 -12.25 1.87
CA LYS A 77 10.38 -11.65 1.56
C LYS A 77 10.22 -10.25 0.99
N VAL A 78 10.91 -9.27 1.58
CA VAL A 78 10.96 -7.91 1.09
C VAL A 78 12.41 -7.48 0.93
N VAL A 79 12.78 -7.02 -0.26
CA VAL A 79 14.11 -6.50 -0.58
C VAL A 79 14.06 -4.99 -0.59
N ASN A 80 14.95 -4.34 0.18
CA ASN A 80 15.02 -2.89 0.28
C ASN A 80 15.94 -2.31 -0.81
N GLU A 81 15.46 -1.29 -1.50
CA GLU A 81 16.16 -0.56 -2.55
C GLU A 81 16.33 0.91 -2.17
N GLU A 82 17.36 1.54 -2.72
CA GLU A 82 17.66 2.94 -2.50
C GLU A 82 16.99 3.81 -3.56
N TYR A 83 16.30 4.86 -3.10
CA TYR A 83 15.65 5.84 -3.95
C TYR A 83 16.12 7.25 -3.58
N GLY A 84 16.44 8.04 -4.58
CA GLY A 84 16.86 9.42 -4.36
C GLY A 84 16.59 10.29 -5.58
N LYS A 85 16.36 11.56 -5.31
CA LYS A 85 16.26 12.61 -6.34
C LYS A 85 16.69 13.92 -5.73
N GLY A 86 17.30 14.78 -6.54
CA GLY A 86 17.81 16.07 -6.08
C GLY A 86 17.51 17.22 -7.03
N VAL A 87 17.64 18.42 -6.48
CA VAL A 87 17.61 19.71 -7.20
C VAL A 87 18.94 20.38 -7.00
N THR A 88 19.50 20.89 -8.08
CA THR A 88 20.72 21.70 -8.09
C THR A 88 20.35 23.16 -8.25
N ILE A 89 20.84 24.00 -7.37
CA ILE A 89 20.66 25.46 -7.42
C ILE A 89 21.99 26.10 -7.76
N PRO A 90 22.12 26.84 -8.88
CA PRO A 90 23.33 27.56 -9.22
C PRO A 90 23.69 28.56 -8.12
N PHE A 91 24.97 28.67 -7.81
CA PHE A 91 25.47 29.61 -6.80
C PHE A 91 25.15 31.05 -7.15
N ALA A 92 25.17 31.38 -8.43
CA ALA A 92 24.81 32.71 -8.95
C ALA A 92 23.39 33.18 -8.55
N ASP A 93 22.45 32.24 -8.32
CA ASP A 93 21.09 32.58 -7.87
C ASP A 93 21.07 32.96 -6.38
N PHE A 94 21.97 32.39 -5.58
CA PHE A 94 22.20 32.84 -4.20
C PHE A 94 22.90 34.19 -4.16
N ASP A 95 23.85 34.45 -5.06
CA ASP A 95 24.50 35.77 -5.18
C ASP A 95 23.48 36.86 -5.52
N ARG A 96 22.59 36.59 -6.47
CA ARG A 96 21.52 37.53 -6.85
C ARG A 96 20.54 37.75 -5.69
N ALA A 97 20.19 36.69 -4.94
CA ALA A 97 19.36 36.81 -3.76
C ALA A 97 20.06 37.60 -2.64
N ALA A 98 21.37 37.43 -2.49
CA ALA A 98 22.17 38.17 -1.54
C ALA A 98 22.26 39.66 -1.89
N ALA A 99 22.53 39.97 -3.15
CA ALA A 99 22.64 41.34 -3.65
C ALA A 99 21.34 42.15 -3.48
N ASN A 100 20.19 41.47 -3.58
CA ASN A 100 18.87 42.08 -3.45
C ASN A 100 18.27 41.95 -2.03
N GLU A 101 18.99 41.35 -1.07
CA GLU A 101 18.52 41.02 0.29
C GLU A 101 17.17 40.28 0.30
N ASN A 102 16.85 39.60 -0.80
CA ASN A 102 15.52 39.01 -1.04
C ASN A 102 15.58 37.51 -1.34
N LEU A 103 15.12 36.70 -0.38
CA LEU A 103 14.98 35.25 -0.55
C LEU A 103 13.90 34.83 -1.57
N MET A 104 13.07 35.79 -2.05
CA MET A 104 12.02 35.46 -3.04
C MET A 104 12.59 34.99 -4.37
N ALA A 105 13.83 35.39 -4.71
CA ALA A 105 14.52 34.88 -5.89
C ALA A 105 14.73 33.35 -5.85
N LEU A 106 14.74 32.74 -4.66
CA LEU A 106 14.90 31.31 -4.45
C LEU A 106 13.55 30.54 -4.37
N ASN A 107 12.41 31.24 -4.40
CA ASN A 107 11.09 30.61 -4.32
C ASN A 107 10.81 29.56 -5.42
N PRO A 108 11.26 29.71 -6.68
CA PRO A 108 11.07 28.68 -7.70
C PRO A 108 11.73 27.34 -7.30
N PHE A 109 12.93 27.40 -6.73
CA PHE A 109 13.66 26.22 -6.25
C PHE A 109 12.98 25.61 -5.02
N GLN A 110 12.49 26.46 -4.10
CA GLN A 110 11.70 25.98 -2.96
C GLN A 110 10.49 25.19 -3.45
N LYS A 111 9.71 25.72 -4.38
CA LYS A 111 8.55 25.01 -4.96
C LYS A 111 8.94 23.69 -5.63
N GLN A 112 10.09 23.62 -6.30
CA GLN A 112 10.57 22.36 -6.87
C GLN A 112 10.90 21.34 -5.77
N ILE A 113 11.52 21.76 -4.68
CA ILE A 113 11.80 20.90 -3.52
C ILE A 113 10.50 20.42 -2.88
N ASP A 114 9.50 21.29 -2.73
CA ASP A 114 8.19 20.95 -2.15
C ASP A 114 7.46 19.89 -3.02
N VAL A 115 7.40 20.12 -4.35
CA VAL A 115 6.80 19.15 -5.29
C VAL A 115 7.55 17.81 -5.26
N MET A 116 8.88 17.86 -5.23
CA MET A 116 9.71 16.65 -5.15
C MET A 116 9.47 15.92 -3.83
N THR A 117 9.32 16.64 -2.73
CA THR A 117 9.02 16.08 -1.39
C THR A 117 7.66 15.39 -1.39
N ALA A 118 6.62 16.06 -1.91
CA ALA A 118 5.29 15.47 -2.03
C ALA A 118 5.31 14.18 -2.86
N ALA A 119 5.96 14.21 -4.02
CA ALA A 119 6.10 13.04 -4.88
C ALA A 119 6.86 11.89 -4.21
N ALA A 120 7.96 12.19 -3.49
CA ALA A 120 8.77 11.17 -2.80
C ALA A 120 8.02 10.53 -1.62
N ARG A 121 7.09 11.25 -0.98
CA ARG A 121 6.24 10.73 0.08
C ARG A 121 5.19 9.75 -0.44
N GLU A 122 4.57 10.06 -1.58
CA GLU A 122 3.59 9.19 -2.22
C GLU A 122 4.22 7.97 -2.90
N TYR A 123 5.51 8.01 -3.14
CA TYR A 123 6.18 7.03 -3.99
C TYR A 123 6.00 5.57 -3.55
N PRO A 124 6.12 5.17 -2.26
CA PRO A 124 5.88 3.79 -1.85
C PRO A 124 4.44 3.33 -2.06
N LEU A 125 3.46 4.19 -1.77
CA LEU A 125 2.05 3.87 -2.01
C LEU A 125 1.75 3.76 -3.51
N LYS A 126 2.38 4.61 -4.33
CA LYS A 126 2.29 4.50 -5.80
C LYS A 126 2.86 3.17 -6.29
N GLN A 127 4.02 2.77 -5.77
CA GLN A 127 4.61 1.47 -6.09
C GLN A 127 3.74 0.32 -5.60
N ALA A 128 3.15 0.41 -4.39
CA ALA A 128 2.24 -0.61 -3.88
C ALA A 128 1.01 -0.79 -4.78
N VAL A 129 0.43 0.29 -5.32
CA VAL A 129 -0.62 0.20 -6.33
C VAL A 129 -0.12 -0.53 -7.59
N GLN A 130 1.09 -0.23 -8.06
CA GLN A 130 1.68 -0.94 -9.20
C GLN A 130 1.91 -2.45 -8.93
N TYR A 131 2.23 -2.81 -7.68
CA TYR A 131 2.32 -4.22 -7.26
C TYR A 131 0.95 -4.89 -7.31
N ILE A 132 -0.12 -4.22 -6.87
CA ILE A 132 -1.50 -4.71 -6.96
C ILE A 132 -1.90 -4.94 -8.43
N GLU A 133 -1.64 -3.98 -9.31
CA GLU A 133 -1.95 -4.11 -10.75
C GLU A 133 -1.17 -5.25 -11.41
N ALA A 134 0.11 -5.39 -11.06
CA ALA A 134 0.98 -6.45 -11.58
C ALA A 134 0.72 -7.83 -10.93
N GLY A 135 -0.13 -7.90 -9.91
CA GLY A 135 -0.33 -9.07 -9.07
C GLY A 135 -0.92 -10.30 -9.77
N ALA A 136 -1.48 -10.16 -10.97
CA ALA A 136 -1.90 -11.30 -11.81
C ALA A 136 -0.74 -11.91 -12.62
N GLY A 137 0.49 -11.40 -12.48
CA GLY A 137 1.69 -11.89 -13.14
C GLY A 137 2.87 -11.91 -12.17
N SER A 138 3.95 -12.56 -12.58
CA SER A 138 5.15 -12.76 -11.75
C SER A 138 6.20 -11.65 -11.86
N THR A 139 5.94 -10.55 -12.58
CA THR A 139 6.93 -9.49 -12.86
C THR A 139 7.43 -8.75 -11.61
N LYS A 140 6.63 -8.73 -10.54
CA LYS A 140 6.96 -8.11 -9.24
C LYS A 140 7.23 -9.14 -8.14
N GLY A 141 7.37 -10.40 -8.51
CA GLY A 141 7.54 -11.52 -7.59
C GLY A 141 6.29 -12.40 -7.50
N ILE A 142 6.33 -13.32 -6.58
CA ILE A 142 5.28 -14.30 -6.28
C ILE A 142 5.00 -14.30 -4.78
N THR A 143 3.86 -14.82 -4.37
CA THR A 143 3.50 -15.02 -2.97
C THR A 143 4.23 -16.23 -2.37
N PHE A 144 4.12 -16.43 -1.06
CA PHE A 144 4.77 -17.53 -0.34
C PHE A 144 4.37 -18.93 -0.85
N ASP A 145 3.17 -19.07 -1.41
CA ASP A 145 2.66 -20.30 -2.01
C ASP A 145 3.13 -20.52 -3.47
N LYS A 146 4.09 -19.70 -3.94
CA LYS A 146 4.68 -19.74 -5.29
C LYS A 146 3.70 -19.40 -6.42
N GLN A 147 2.55 -18.82 -6.09
CA GLN A 147 1.56 -18.31 -7.05
C GLN A 147 1.69 -16.79 -7.23
N ASN A 148 1.00 -16.24 -8.22
CA ASN A 148 0.83 -14.80 -8.36
C ASN A 148 -0.03 -14.27 -7.20
N LEU A 149 0.01 -12.98 -6.90
CA LEU A 149 -0.85 -12.41 -5.87
C LEU A 149 -2.35 -12.63 -6.18
N TYR A 150 -2.74 -12.53 -7.45
CA TYR A 150 -4.08 -12.87 -7.92
C TYR A 150 -4.00 -14.13 -8.77
N ASP A 151 -4.52 -15.20 -8.22
CA ASP A 151 -4.52 -16.52 -8.85
C ASP A 151 -5.81 -17.28 -8.51
N THR A 152 -6.10 -18.30 -9.31
CA THR A 152 -7.22 -19.20 -9.09
C THR A 152 -6.86 -20.44 -8.28
N THR A 153 -5.58 -20.61 -7.95
CA THR A 153 -5.02 -21.87 -7.43
C THR A 153 -4.15 -21.66 -6.20
N HIS A 154 -4.44 -20.64 -5.38
CA HIS A 154 -3.73 -20.49 -4.11
C HIS A 154 -3.89 -21.73 -3.23
N ALA A 155 -2.80 -22.22 -2.71
CA ALA A 155 -2.74 -23.39 -1.84
C ALA A 155 -1.86 -23.11 -0.62
N TRP A 156 -2.07 -23.86 0.45
CA TRP A 156 -1.22 -23.81 1.62
C TRP A 156 -0.14 -24.88 1.49
N ALA A 157 1.01 -24.51 0.99
CA ALA A 157 2.20 -25.36 0.80
C ALA A 157 1.86 -26.85 0.54
N ASP A 158 2.05 -27.73 1.47
CA ASP A 158 1.85 -29.18 1.29
C ASP A 158 0.40 -29.65 1.57
N ILE A 159 -0.57 -28.72 1.63
CA ILE A 159 -1.96 -29.04 1.96
C ILE A 159 -2.83 -29.00 0.70
N ALA A 160 -3.57 -30.06 0.46
CA ALA A 160 -4.43 -30.19 -0.70
C ALA A 160 -5.58 -29.14 -0.66
N GLY A 161 -5.91 -28.61 -1.82
CA GLY A 161 -6.96 -27.64 -2.01
C GLY A 161 -6.46 -26.39 -2.71
N SER A 162 -7.30 -25.75 -3.50
CA SER A 162 -7.01 -24.49 -4.16
C SER A 162 -8.11 -23.47 -3.89
N GLN A 163 -7.72 -22.22 -3.66
CA GLN A 163 -8.62 -21.10 -3.39
C GLN A 163 -8.33 -19.98 -4.37
N SER A 164 -9.38 -19.36 -4.89
CA SER A 164 -9.24 -18.27 -5.85
C SER A 164 -9.55 -16.94 -5.20
N ASN A 165 -8.67 -15.97 -5.34
CA ASN A 165 -8.92 -14.57 -5.00
C ASN A 165 -9.23 -13.69 -6.22
N ILE A 166 -9.68 -14.32 -7.32
CA ILE A 166 -10.22 -13.65 -8.49
C ILE A 166 -11.71 -13.93 -8.56
N VAL A 167 -12.49 -12.88 -8.80
CA VAL A 167 -13.94 -12.92 -9.04
C VAL A 167 -14.20 -12.38 -10.43
N ALA A 168 -14.95 -13.14 -11.24
CA ALA A 168 -15.48 -12.64 -12.50
C ALA A 168 -16.62 -11.67 -12.19
N GLY A 169 -16.46 -10.43 -12.58
CA GLY A 169 -17.48 -9.39 -12.41
C GLY A 169 -18.54 -9.44 -13.51
N SER A 170 -19.61 -8.71 -13.31
CA SER A 170 -20.79 -8.65 -14.20
C SER A 170 -20.73 -7.50 -15.22
N GLY A 171 -19.58 -6.78 -15.27
CA GLY A 171 -19.30 -5.77 -16.31
C GLY A 171 -19.26 -4.32 -15.80
N ALA A 172 -19.34 -4.04 -14.53
CA ALA A 172 -19.13 -2.71 -13.89
C ALA A 172 -19.74 -1.47 -14.58
N ASP A 173 -20.78 -1.65 -15.43
CA ASP A 173 -21.42 -0.59 -16.22
C ASP A 173 -22.65 0.04 -15.52
N THR A 174 -23.21 -0.65 -14.52
CA THR A 174 -24.36 -0.20 -13.74
C THR A 174 -24.14 -0.36 -12.24
N ILE A 175 -24.89 0.42 -11.44
CA ILE A 175 -24.82 0.36 -9.98
C ILE A 175 -25.30 -1.02 -9.47
N ALA A 176 -26.30 -1.61 -10.09
CA ALA A 176 -26.82 -2.92 -9.73
C ALA A 176 -25.78 -4.03 -9.92
N LYS A 177 -25.04 -4.00 -11.02
CA LYS A 177 -23.96 -4.95 -11.28
C LYS A 177 -22.80 -4.77 -10.28
N LEU A 178 -22.38 -3.54 -10.03
CA LEU A 178 -21.35 -3.26 -9.02
C LEU A 178 -21.78 -3.75 -7.61
N HIS A 179 -23.03 -3.55 -7.25
CA HIS A 179 -23.57 -4.05 -5.98
C HIS A 179 -23.51 -5.58 -5.91
N ALA A 180 -23.93 -6.27 -6.96
CA ALA A 180 -23.88 -7.74 -7.05
C ALA A 180 -22.42 -8.26 -7.00
N ASP A 181 -21.51 -7.60 -7.70
CA ASP A 181 -20.09 -7.95 -7.70
C ASP A 181 -19.49 -7.80 -6.28
N LEU A 182 -19.80 -6.72 -5.57
CA LEU A 182 -19.35 -6.51 -4.20
C LEU A 182 -19.94 -7.53 -3.21
N LEU A 183 -21.19 -7.95 -3.38
CA LEU A 183 -21.78 -9.05 -2.60
C LEU A 183 -21.03 -10.36 -2.85
N THR A 184 -20.69 -10.65 -4.10
CA THR A 184 -19.88 -11.81 -4.47
C THR A 184 -18.49 -11.74 -3.83
N VAL A 185 -17.87 -10.56 -3.77
CA VAL A 185 -16.59 -10.35 -3.10
C VAL A 185 -16.69 -10.66 -1.61
N ILE A 186 -17.71 -10.14 -0.90
CA ILE A 186 -17.88 -10.45 0.54
C ILE A 186 -18.02 -11.97 0.74
N SER A 187 -18.92 -12.62 -0.03
CA SER A 187 -19.06 -14.07 0.04
C SER A 187 -17.75 -14.80 -0.25
N ARG A 188 -16.94 -14.28 -1.17
CA ARG A 188 -15.64 -14.89 -1.49
C ARG A 188 -14.65 -14.75 -0.33
N PHE A 189 -14.59 -13.61 0.35
CA PHE A 189 -13.75 -13.47 1.55
C PHE A 189 -14.12 -14.49 2.63
N ASP A 190 -15.40 -14.76 2.81
CA ASP A 190 -15.87 -15.75 3.80
C ASP A 190 -15.51 -17.20 3.44
N THR A 191 -15.18 -17.48 2.18
CA THR A 191 -14.76 -18.83 1.75
C THR A 191 -13.29 -19.13 1.98
N PHE A 192 -12.46 -18.14 2.29
CA PHE A 192 -11.04 -18.37 2.53
C PHE A 192 -10.80 -19.07 3.85
N THR A 193 -10.19 -20.25 3.77
CA THR A 193 -9.94 -21.12 4.92
C THR A 193 -8.47 -21.50 5.00
N TYR A 194 -8.04 -21.75 6.22
CA TYR A 194 -6.77 -22.40 6.52
C TYR A 194 -7.08 -23.82 7.00
N PRO A 195 -6.60 -24.86 6.33
CA PRO A 195 -6.81 -26.24 6.78
C PRO A 195 -6.00 -26.51 8.05
N VAL A 196 -6.64 -27.08 9.03
CA VAL A 196 -6.04 -27.37 10.34
C VAL A 196 -5.34 -28.73 10.35
N THR A 197 -5.73 -29.63 9.44
CA THR A 197 -5.20 -31.00 9.34
C THR A 197 -4.25 -31.12 8.13
N ALA A 198 -3.15 -31.86 8.29
CA ALA A 198 -2.16 -32.11 7.25
C ALA A 198 -2.72 -32.87 6.03
N ASP A 199 -3.84 -33.57 6.18
CA ASP A 199 -4.52 -34.30 5.10
C ASP A 199 -5.45 -33.43 4.24
N GLY A 200 -5.60 -32.15 4.60
CA GLY A 200 -6.43 -31.18 3.86
C GLY A 200 -7.93 -31.44 4.01
N SER A 201 -8.36 -32.25 5.00
CA SER A 201 -9.78 -32.41 5.27
C SER A 201 -10.37 -31.09 5.75
N ASN A 202 -11.45 -30.64 5.08
CA ASN A 202 -12.07 -29.35 5.35
C ASN A 202 -12.96 -29.33 6.60
N GLU A 203 -13.09 -30.47 7.32
CA GLU A 203 -14.00 -30.54 8.46
C GLU A 203 -13.64 -29.64 9.62
N ASP A 204 -12.34 -29.28 9.75
CA ASP A 204 -11.81 -28.35 10.77
C ASP A 204 -11.14 -27.11 10.17
N ALA A 205 -11.47 -26.73 8.93
CA ALA A 205 -10.86 -25.60 8.27
C ALA A 205 -11.24 -24.29 8.95
N ARG A 206 -10.22 -23.54 9.40
CA ARG A 206 -10.43 -22.24 10.04
C ARG A 206 -10.68 -21.15 8.97
N GLN A 207 -11.77 -20.40 9.12
CA GLN A 207 -12.01 -19.22 8.28
C GLN A 207 -10.98 -18.13 8.58
N LEU A 208 -10.37 -17.59 7.52
CA LEU A 208 -9.34 -16.55 7.63
C LEU A 208 -9.93 -15.15 7.82
N ASN A 209 -11.04 -14.88 7.13
CA ASN A 209 -11.68 -13.56 7.15
C ASN A 209 -12.94 -13.54 8.05
N GLN A 210 -12.94 -14.36 9.09
CA GLN A 210 -14.05 -14.43 10.05
C GLN A 210 -14.38 -13.04 10.61
N ASP A 211 -15.67 -12.74 10.73
CA ASP A 211 -16.19 -11.47 11.26
C ASP A 211 -15.84 -10.23 10.40
N MET A 212 -15.57 -10.38 9.11
CA MET A 212 -15.45 -9.25 8.23
C MET A 212 -16.79 -8.52 8.11
N MET A 213 -16.80 -7.22 8.38
CA MET A 213 -17.95 -6.35 8.15
C MET A 213 -17.81 -5.61 6.82
N ILE A 214 -18.93 -5.15 6.27
CA ILE A 214 -18.91 -4.30 5.06
C ILE A 214 -18.10 -3.02 5.29
N SER A 215 -18.06 -2.50 6.53
CA SER A 215 -17.23 -1.34 6.90
C SER A 215 -15.72 -1.59 6.80
N ASP A 216 -15.31 -2.86 6.82
CA ASP A 216 -13.92 -3.29 6.73
C ASP A 216 -13.46 -3.46 5.26
N LEU A 217 -14.40 -3.32 4.31
CA LEU A 217 -14.12 -3.38 2.89
C LEU A 217 -13.49 -2.07 2.41
N GLY A 218 -12.26 -2.14 1.95
CA GLY A 218 -11.60 -1.08 1.19
C GLY A 218 -11.60 -1.41 -0.30
N VAL A 219 -11.84 -0.43 -1.17
CA VAL A 219 -11.87 -0.69 -2.62
C VAL A 219 -10.95 0.28 -3.35
N LEU A 220 -10.06 -0.26 -4.18
CA LEU A 220 -9.23 0.49 -5.12
C LEU A 220 -9.82 0.37 -6.52
N ILE A 221 -10.19 1.48 -7.11
CA ILE A 221 -10.91 1.53 -8.37
C ILE A 221 -10.16 2.36 -9.43
N PRO A 222 -10.34 2.05 -10.72
CA PRO A 222 -9.91 2.95 -11.78
C PRO A 222 -10.70 4.27 -11.76
N SER A 223 -10.09 5.31 -12.30
CA SER A 223 -10.69 6.66 -12.35
C SER A 223 -12.03 6.70 -13.10
N GLU A 224 -12.19 5.83 -14.06
CA GLU A 224 -13.37 5.67 -14.93
C GLU A 224 -14.61 5.23 -14.12
N LEU A 225 -14.44 4.37 -13.14
CA LEU A 225 -15.53 3.87 -12.28
C LEU A 225 -15.89 4.82 -11.13
N LYS A 226 -15.13 5.91 -10.91
CA LYS A 226 -15.34 6.83 -9.78
C LYS A 226 -16.77 7.33 -9.68
N GLY A 227 -17.39 7.69 -10.81
CA GLY A 227 -18.76 8.21 -10.84
C GLY A 227 -19.78 7.18 -10.34
N LEU A 228 -19.64 5.92 -10.77
CA LEU A 228 -20.53 4.83 -10.37
C LEU A 228 -20.36 4.47 -8.89
N PHE A 229 -19.13 4.35 -8.39
CA PHE A 229 -18.85 4.08 -6.98
C PHE A 229 -19.31 5.23 -6.07
N THR A 230 -19.18 6.50 -6.51
CA THR A 230 -19.71 7.64 -5.74
C THR A 230 -21.23 7.54 -5.62
N LYS A 231 -21.96 7.21 -6.70
CA LYS A 231 -23.42 7.01 -6.65
C LYS A 231 -23.76 5.82 -5.77
N LEU A 232 -23.09 4.67 -5.91
CA LEU A 232 -23.30 3.49 -5.09
C LEU A 232 -23.14 3.84 -3.59
N ALA A 233 -22.09 4.52 -3.21
CA ALA A 233 -21.82 4.90 -1.82
C ALA A 233 -22.83 5.92 -1.25
N SER A 234 -23.57 6.65 -2.08
CA SER A 234 -24.52 7.69 -1.68
C SER A 234 -25.98 7.24 -1.63
N LEU A 235 -26.36 6.23 -2.39
CA LEU A 235 -27.75 5.78 -2.48
C LEU A 235 -28.17 4.95 -1.29
N ASP A 236 -29.43 5.07 -0.87
CA ASP A 236 -30.04 4.21 0.15
C ASP A 236 -30.63 2.93 -0.46
N VAL A 237 -31.09 3.04 -1.69
CA VAL A 237 -31.80 1.97 -2.41
C VAL A 237 -31.26 1.88 -3.82
N ILE A 238 -31.11 0.66 -4.30
CA ILE A 238 -30.66 0.36 -5.66
C ILE A 238 -31.79 -0.29 -6.43
N ALA A 239 -32.01 0.17 -7.65
CA ALA A 239 -32.90 -0.53 -8.57
C ALA A 239 -32.20 -1.79 -9.06
N SER A 240 -32.66 -2.96 -8.65
CA SER A 240 -32.12 -4.26 -9.10
C SER A 240 -32.72 -4.70 -10.42
N THR A 241 -33.97 -4.31 -10.67
CA THR A 241 -34.67 -4.48 -11.96
C THR A 241 -35.55 -3.25 -12.23
N ALA A 242 -36.22 -3.20 -13.40
CA ALA A 242 -37.16 -2.12 -13.72
C ALA A 242 -38.32 -2.00 -12.72
N THR A 243 -38.61 -3.04 -11.95
CA THR A 243 -39.77 -3.14 -11.04
C THR A 243 -39.43 -3.47 -9.61
N SER A 244 -38.14 -3.75 -9.29
CA SER A 244 -37.73 -4.10 -7.95
C SER A 244 -36.55 -3.23 -7.48
N SER A 245 -36.53 -2.93 -6.20
CA SER A 245 -35.48 -2.19 -5.53
C SER A 245 -34.98 -2.95 -4.31
N GLU A 246 -33.69 -2.84 -4.03
CA GLU A 246 -33.01 -3.48 -2.89
C GLU A 246 -32.35 -2.42 -2.01
N THR A 247 -32.25 -2.69 -0.74
CA THR A 247 -31.48 -1.85 0.18
C THR A 247 -30.00 -1.90 -0.19
N ASN A 248 -29.37 -0.74 -0.31
CA ASN A 248 -27.94 -0.66 -0.60
C ASN A 248 -27.13 -0.97 0.68
N LEU A 249 -26.51 -2.12 0.71
CA LEU A 249 -25.63 -2.52 1.81
C LEU A 249 -24.28 -1.77 1.81
N PHE A 250 -23.88 -1.20 0.67
CA PHE A 250 -22.59 -0.50 0.50
C PHE A 250 -22.72 1.03 0.61
N LYS A 251 -23.78 1.53 1.25
CA LYS A 251 -23.87 2.95 1.59
C LYS A 251 -22.70 3.36 2.49
N GLY A 252 -21.97 4.41 2.10
CA GLY A 252 -20.79 4.86 2.84
C GLY A 252 -19.52 4.05 2.57
N LEU A 253 -19.52 3.18 1.55
CA LEU A 253 -18.34 2.41 1.14
C LEU A 253 -17.11 3.30 0.95
N LYS A 254 -16.00 2.90 1.55
CA LYS A 254 -14.70 3.56 1.40
C LYS A 254 -14.01 3.07 0.15
N PHE A 255 -13.72 3.97 -0.76
CA PHE A 255 -12.96 3.64 -1.96
C PHE A 255 -11.92 4.69 -2.30
N VAL A 256 -10.89 4.27 -3.01
CA VAL A 256 -9.84 5.14 -3.53
C VAL A 256 -9.79 5.00 -5.04
N SER A 257 -9.91 6.11 -5.74
CA SER A 257 -9.78 6.14 -7.19
C SER A 257 -8.36 6.50 -7.60
N ARG A 258 -7.78 5.72 -8.50
CA ARG A 258 -6.46 5.95 -9.12
C ARG A 258 -6.54 5.67 -10.62
N LYS A 259 -5.58 6.21 -11.37
CA LYS A 259 -5.39 5.79 -12.76
C LYS A 259 -4.77 4.40 -12.74
N LEU A 260 -5.56 3.39 -13.08
CA LEU A 260 -5.13 2.00 -13.21
C LEU A 260 -4.92 1.65 -14.69
N ALA A 261 -4.24 0.54 -14.95
CA ALA A 261 -3.98 0.05 -16.30
C ALA A 261 -5.27 -0.45 -16.97
N ASP A 262 -6.13 -1.11 -16.19
CA ASP A 262 -7.45 -1.55 -16.63
C ASP A 262 -8.53 -0.57 -16.15
N ALA A 263 -9.45 -0.20 -17.05
CA ALA A 263 -10.51 0.77 -16.77
C ALA A 263 -11.72 0.15 -16.05
N ASN A 264 -11.87 -1.16 -16.08
CA ASN A 264 -13.04 -1.87 -15.59
C ASN A 264 -12.76 -2.76 -14.38
N ASP A 265 -11.52 -3.23 -14.23
CA ASP A 265 -11.11 -4.06 -13.09
C ASP A 265 -10.98 -3.21 -11.81
N PHE A 266 -11.34 -3.80 -10.68
CA PHE A 266 -11.13 -3.17 -9.39
C PHE A 266 -10.66 -4.17 -8.33
N TYR A 267 -10.10 -3.66 -7.24
CA TYR A 267 -9.46 -4.47 -6.22
C TYR A 267 -10.11 -4.20 -4.85
N CYS A 268 -10.44 -5.26 -4.16
CA CYS A 268 -11.08 -5.24 -2.86
C CYS A 268 -10.13 -5.74 -1.78
N PHE A 269 -10.18 -5.13 -0.58
CA PHE A 269 -9.27 -5.38 0.51
C PHE A 269 -10.04 -5.57 1.82
N ASN A 270 -9.65 -6.56 2.62
CA ASN A 270 -10.09 -6.69 4.00
C ASN A 270 -9.17 -5.84 4.89
N THR A 271 -9.56 -4.60 5.19
CA THR A 271 -8.76 -3.66 5.98
C THR A 271 -8.58 -4.12 7.44
N LYS A 272 -9.46 -4.97 7.96
CA LYS A 272 -9.35 -5.56 9.30
C LYS A 272 -8.17 -6.54 9.38
N GLU A 273 -8.01 -7.43 8.39
CA GLU A 273 -6.87 -8.34 8.32
C GLU A 273 -5.56 -7.61 8.04
N ILE A 274 -5.60 -6.58 7.19
CA ILE A 274 -4.45 -5.73 6.93
C ILE A 274 -3.97 -5.02 8.21
N ALA A 275 -4.89 -4.53 9.03
CA ALA A 275 -4.56 -3.91 10.32
C ALA A 275 -3.89 -4.87 11.32
N LYS A 276 -4.11 -6.18 11.16
CA LYS A 276 -3.41 -7.24 11.93
C LYS A 276 -2.02 -7.57 11.36
N GLY A 277 -1.62 -6.97 10.24
CA GLY A 277 -0.36 -7.24 9.56
C GLY A 277 -0.45 -8.19 8.36
N PHE A 278 -1.64 -8.70 8.04
CA PHE A 278 -1.86 -9.59 6.89
C PHE A 278 -2.24 -8.78 5.64
N ALA A 279 -1.32 -7.95 5.15
CA ALA A 279 -1.55 -7.16 3.97
C ALA A 279 -1.13 -7.89 2.68
N PRO A 280 -1.80 -7.63 1.54
CA PRO A 280 -1.44 -8.22 0.26
C PRO A 280 -0.11 -7.69 -0.26
N VAL A 281 0.23 -6.45 0.08
CA VAL A 281 1.52 -5.83 -0.23
C VAL A 281 2.09 -5.24 1.06
N LEU A 282 3.32 -5.64 1.34
CA LEU A 282 4.12 -5.19 2.48
C LEU A 282 5.05 -4.07 2.01
N ILE A 283 5.11 -2.98 2.76
CA ILE A 283 6.01 -1.85 2.52
C ILE A 283 7.01 -1.79 3.66
N SER A 284 8.26 -2.16 3.38
CA SER A 284 9.36 -2.06 4.33
C SER A 284 10.00 -0.69 4.24
N ASN A 285 10.18 0.00 5.35
CA ASN A 285 10.95 1.23 5.43
C ASN A 285 12.21 0.98 6.26
N GLU A 286 13.35 0.90 5.60
CA GLU A 286 14.65 0.82 6.29
C GLU A 286 15.14 2.20 6.71
N TYR A 287 15.07 3.15 5.78
CA TYR A 287 15.32 4.56 6.07
C TYR A 287 14.11 5.39 5.67
N PRO A 288 13.55 6.18 6.61
CA PRO A 288 12.48 7.11 6.29
C PRO A 288 12.99 8.17 5.30
N LEU A 289 12.05 8.87 4.67
CA LEU A 289 12.38 9.95 3.76
C LEU A 289 13.20 11.04 4.50
N GLU A 290 14.41 11.29 4.00
CA GLU A 290 15.32 12.33 4.51
C GLU A 290 15.55 13.41 3.47
N ILE A 291 15.68 14.65 3.93
CA ILE A 291 16.18 15.73 3.11
C ILE A 291 17.65 16.01 3.41
N ARG A 292 18.48 15.90 2.38
CA ARG A 292 19.90 16.24 2.44
C ARG A 292 20.09 17.66 1.94
N THR A 293 20.56 18.52 2.83
CA THR A 293 20.85 19.93 2.52
C THR A 293 22.37 20.14 2.42
N PRO A 294 22.85 21.07 1.55
CA PRO A 294 24.27 21.34 1.42
C PRO A 294 24.85 21.89 2.74
N LYS A 295 26.07 21.47 3.05
CA LYS A 295 26.83 21.94 4.20
C LYS A 295 27.95 22.84 3.72
N PRO A 296 28.39 23.82 4.52
CA PRO A 296 29.54 24.68 4.17
C PRO A 296 30.86 23.93 3.96
N THR A 297 30.93 22.68 4.42
CA THR A 297 32.08 21.79 4.27
C THR A 297 32.07 20.98 2.99
N ASP A 298 30.94 20.97 2.26
CA ASP A 298 30.80 20.19 1.03
C ASP A 298 31.66 20.77 -0.09
N ASP A 299 32.23 19.91 -0.94
CA ASP A 299 33.11 20.34 -2.03
C ASP A 299 32.37 21.20 -3.06
N ALA A 300 31.09 20.93 -3.31
CA ALA A 300 30.24 21.74 -4.17
C ALA A 300 30.08 23.17 -3.63
N PHE A 301 29.98 23.35 -2.32
CA PHE A 301 29.95 24.69 -1.69
C PHE A 301 31.30 25.40 -1.82
N LYS A 302 32.41 24.67 -1.66
CA LYS A 302 33.76 25.22 -1.75
C LYS A 302 34.15 25.61 -3.19
N SER A 303 33.70 24.83 -4.17
CA SER A 303 33.94 25.10 -5.60
C SER A 303 33.11 26.28 -6.14
N GLY A 304 32.09 26.73 -5.40
CA GLY A 304 31.29 27.90 -5.72
C GLY A 304 30.37 27.78 -6.94
N ASN A 305 30.18 26.58 -7.49
CA ASN A 305 29.43 26.40 -8.73
C ASN A 305 27.95 26.12 -8.53
N GLU A 306 27.61 25.25 -7.53
CA GLU A 306 26.23 24.79 -7.33
C GLU A 306 25.99 24.26 -5.92
N LEU A 307 24.75 24.36 -5.44
CA LEU A 307 24.28 23.75 -4.19
C LEU A 307 23.29 22.64 -4.50
N ARG A 308 23.49 21.48 -3.89
CA ARG A 308 22.70 20.28 -4.15
C ARG A 308 21.79 19.97 -2.96
N TYR A 309 20.49 19.95 -3.23
CA TYR A 309 19.45 19.52 -2.30
C TYR A 309 18.94 18.17 -2.77
N GLY A 310 18.95 17.17 -1.90
CA GLY A 310 18.55 15.81 -2.26
C GLY A 310 17.53 15.24 -1.28
N LEU A 311 16.64 14.42 -1.80
CA LEU A 311 15.80 13.52 -1.04
C LEU A 311 16.37 12.12 -1.16
N TYR A 312 16.36 11.41 -0.05
CA TYR A 312 16.84 10.04 0.03
C TYR A 312 15.88 9.20 0.86
N ARG A 313 15.61 8.00 0.40
CA ARG A 313 14.80 7.00 1.10
C ARG A 313 15.29 5.61 0.74
N ARG A 314 15.20 4.68 1.67
CA ARG A 314 15.41 3.26 1.41
C ARG A 314 14.19 2.49 1.88
N HIS A 315 13.55 1.80 0.94
CA HIS A 315 12.35 1.01 1.21
C HIS A 315 12.24 -0.14 0.23
N GLY A 316 11.43 -1.13 0.58
CA GLY A 316 11.16 -2.28 -0.27
C GLY A 316 9.68 -2.62 -0.30
N LEU A 317 9.28 -3.37 -1.30
CA LEU A 317 7.95 -3.92 -1.41
C LEU A 317 8.03 -5.42 -1.67
N GLY A 318 7.05 -6.14 -1.14
CA GLY A 318 6.90 -7.58 -1.35
C GLY A 318 5.43 -7.98 -1.26
N TYR A 319 5.09 -9.10 -1.87
CA TYR A 319 3.77 -9.69 -1.70
C TYR A 319 3.65 -10.38 -0.34
N GLY A 320 2.47 -10.27 0.26
CA GLY A 320 2.13 -10.85 1.54
C GLY A 320 0.92 -11.76 1.44
N ALA A 321 -0.11 -11.47 2.26
CA ALA A 321 -1.29 -12.30 2.44
C ALA A 321 -2.29 -12.17 1.28
N TRP A 322 -2.31 -13.13 0.36
CA TRP A 322 -3.22 -13.15 -0.80
C TRP A 322 -4.69 -13.18 -0.38
N TRP A 323 -5.05 -13.79 0.76
CA TRP A 323 -6.43 -13.91 1.26
C TRP A 323 -7.02 -12.60 1.78
N SER A 324 -6.22 -11.55 1.91
CA SER A 324 -6.68 -10.22 2.33
C SER A 324 -7.10 -9.32 1.17
N THR A 325 -7.02 -9.83 -0.07
CA THR A 325 -7.38 -9.07 -1.28
C THR A 325 -8.08 -9.95 -2.31
N ILE A 326 -8.98 -9.34 -3.06
CA ILE A 326 -9.68 -9.96 -4.19
C ILE A 326 -9.61 -9.01 -5.39
N LYS A 327 -9.29 -9.56 -6.56
CA LYS A 327 -9.41 -8.86 -7.84
C LYS A 327 -10.77 -9.17 -8.47
N VAL A 328 -11.52 -8.16 -8.89
CA VAL A 328 -12.71 -8.29 -9.70
C VAL A 328 -12.35 -7.94 -11.14
N THR A 329 -12.53 -8.91 -12.05
CA THR A 329 -12.22 -8.76 -13.47
C THR A 329 -13.51 -8.54 -14.25
N ASN A 330 -13.62 -7.40 -14.93
CA ASN A 330 -14.78 -7.03 -15.74
C ASN A 330 -14.37 -6.96 -17.21
N THR A 331 -15.11 -7.63 -18.05
CA THR A 331 -14.94 -7.63 -19.53
C THR A 331 -15.90 -6.67 -20.21
#